data_172b7c84c68f43bfc115f8907b355fb0
#
_entry.id   172b7c84c68f43bfc115f8907b355fb0
#
_cell.length_a   1.000
_cell.length_b   1.000
_cell.length_c   1.000
_cell.angle_alpha   90.00
_cell.angle_beta   90.00
_cell.angle_gamma   90.00
#
_symmetry.space_group_name_H-M   'P 1'
#
loop_
_entity.id
_entity.type
_entity.pdbx_description
1 polymer ?
#
loop_
_entity_poly.entity_id
_entity_poly.type
_entity_poly.pdbx_seq_one_letter_code
_entity_poly.pdbx_strand_id
1 'polypeptide(L)'
;MPDHQRHPSPQSLRALDWLNFFLADVRTGVGPFLAVYLASAFHWNPARIGVAMSAMSVGSILAQTPAGAVIDGITRKRLVVVAAAVVVSASCLLMAATDNFYGIVSAQAIAGIAADIFPPAIAALTLGLVGRQHMSLRIGRNEAFNHAGNVAAALL
;
A
#
# COMPACT_ATOMS: atom_id res chain seq x y z
N MET A 1 -33.39 -5.64 -19.73
CA MET A 1 -32.02 -5.84 -20.23
C MET A 1 -31.41 -6.97 -19.43
N PRO A 2 -30.99 -8.08 -20.05
CA PRO A 2 -30.37 -9.18 -19.31
C PRO A 2 -28.99 -8.69 -18.79
N ASP A 3 -28.90 -8.72 -17.48
CA ASP A 3 -27.67 -8.46 -16.74
C ASP A 3 -26.68 -9.59 -17.10
N HIS A 4 -25.74 -9.30 -17.98
CA HIS A 4 -24.63 -10.20 -18.26
C HIS A 4 -23.72 -10.20 -17.02
N GLN A 5 -24.10 -11.01 -16.02
CA GLN A 5 -23.25 -11.36 -14.91
C GLN A 5 -21.99 -12.04 -15.47
N ARG A 6 -21.00 -11.26 -15.84
CA ARG A 6 -19.66 -11.78 -16.16
C ARG A 6 -19.12 -12.40 -14.89
N HIS A 7 -19.26 -13.72 -14.76
CA HIS A 7 -18.59 -14.45 -13.68
C HIS A 7 -17.11 -14.14 -13.76
N PRO A 8 -16.49 -13.63 -12.71
CA PRO A 8 -15.07 -13.31 -12.72
C PRO A 8 -14.27 -14.58 -12.95
N SER A 9 -13.27 -14.54 -13.82
CA SER A 9 -12.46 -15.72 -14.08
C SER A 9 -11.72 -16.15 -12.80
N PRO A 10 -11.56 -17.45 -12.53
CA PRO A 10 -10.79 -17.94 -11.37
C PRO A 10 -9.36 -17.38 -11.33
N GLN A 11 -8.79 -17.11 -12.49
CA GLN A 11 -7.45 -16.49 -12.62
C GLN A 11 -7.44 -15.05 -12.09
N SER A 12 -8.46 -14.24 -12.44
CA SER A 12 -8.56 -12.86 -11.94
C SER A 12 -8.76 -12.81 -10.43
N LEU A 13 -9.52 -13.75 -9.87
CA LEU A 13 -9.73 -13.84 -8.42
C LEU A 13 -8.44 -14.23 -7.69
N ARG A 14 -7.68 -15.19 -8.22
CA ARG A 14 -6.37 -15.58 -7.67
C ARG A 14 -5.34 -14.45 -7.80
N ALA A 15 -5.33 -13.74 -8.93
CA ALA A 15 -4.47 -12.57 -9.09
C ALA A 15 -4.76 -11.49 -8.06
N LEU A 16 -6.03 -11.27 -7.70
CA LEU A 16 -6.42 -10.34 -6.66
C LEU A 16 -6.00 -10.83 -5.26
N ASP A 17 -6.05 -12.13 -4.98
CA ASP A 17 -5.55 -12.72 -3.73
C ASP A 17 -4.05 -12.43 -3.56
N TRP A 18 -3.25 -12.77 -4.57
CA TRP A 18 -1.80 -12.53 -4.55
C TRP A 18 -1.44 -11.04 -4.54
N LEU A 19 -2.22 -10.21 -5.22
CA LEU A 19 -2.04 -8.76 -5.17
C LEU A 19 -2.17 -8.25 -3.73
N ASN A 20 -3.20 -8.65 -2.99
CA ASN A 20 -3.38 -8.25 -1.59
C ASN A 20 -2.26 -8.79 -0.70
N PHE A 21 -1.81 -10.03 -0.94
CA PHE A 21 -0.71 -10.63 -0.18
C PHE A 21 0.59 -9.83 -0.32
N PHE A 22 1.02 -9.53 -1.56
CA PHE A 22 2.27 -8.80 -1.78
C PHE A 22 2.18 -7.30 -1.46
N LEU A 23 1.01 -6.68 -1.65
CA LEU A 23 0.83 -5.26 -1.28
C LEU A 23 0.85 -5.04 0.23
N ALA A 24 0.55 -6.05 1.04
CA ALA A 24 0.67 -5.96 2.49
C ALA A 24 2.10 -5.61 2.90
N ASP A 25 3.09 -6.33 2.35
CA ASP A 25 4.51 -6.08 2.61
C ASP A 25 4.97 -4.71 2.10
N VAL A 26 4.57 -4.33 0.88
CA VAL A 26 4.90 -3.02 0.30
C VAL A 26 4.39 -1.85 1.17
N ARG A 27 3.25 -2.01 1.86
CA ARG A 27 2.66 -0.97 2.71
C ARG A 27 3.29 -0.87 4.09
N THR A 28 3.69 -1.98 4.67
CA THR A 28 4.04 -2.05 6.10
C THR A 28 5.43 -2.61 6.39
N GLY A 29 6.05 -3.30 5.42
CA GLY A 29 7.26 -4.07 5.64
C GLY A 29 8.47 -3.25 6.12
N VAL A 30 8.60 -2.00 5.71
CA VAL A 30 9.74 -1.16 6.11
C VAL A 30 9.54 -0.51 7.48
N GLY A 31 8.28 -0.23 7.89
CA GLY A 31 7.99 0.56 9.07
C GLY A 31 8.67 0.09 10.36
N PRO A 32 8.46 -1.15 10.82
CA PRO A 32 9.04 -1.64 12.08
C PRO A 32 10.58 -1.69 12.05
N PHE A 33 11.16 -2.02 10.91
CA PHE A 33 12.60 -2.18 10.76
C PHE A 33 13.33 -0.84 10.59
N LEU A 34 12.68 0.18 10.03
CA LEU A 34 13.28 1.48 9.78
C LEU A 34 13.73 2.15 11.08
N ALA A 35 12.94 2.10 12.13
CA ALA A 35 13.30 2.71 13.42
C ALA A 35 14.58 2.08 14.00
N VAL A 36 14.68 0.74 13.94
CA VAL A 36 15.86 0.01 14.39
C VAL A 36 17.06 0.33 13.50
N TYR A 37 16.87 0.37 12.19
CA TYR A 37 17.92 0.72 11.23
C TYR A 37 18.47 2.13 11.47
N LEU A 38 17.60 3.13 11.63
CA LEU A 38 18.03 4.52 11.90
C LEU A 38 18.76 4.67 13.23
N ALA A 39 18.33 3.90 14.25
CA ALA A 39 19.02 3.89 15.55
C ALA A 39 20.38 3.20 15.49
N SER A 40 20.47 2.05 14.84
CA SER A 40 21.68 1.22 14.84
C SER A 40 22.72 1.67 13.82
N ALA A 41 22.31 1.98 12.58
CA ALA A 41 23.24 2.34 11.51
C ALA A 41 23.64 3.83 11.54
N PHE A 42 22.70 4.72 11.87
CA PHE A 42 22.95 6.17 11.83
C PHE A 42 23.02 6.83 13.21
N HIS A 43 22.83 6.06 14.28
CA HIS A 43 22.86 6.55 15.66
C HIS A 43 21.93 7.76 15.91
N TRP A 44 20.76 7.79 15.23
CA TRP A 44 19.81 8.86 15.39
C TRP A 44 19.19 8.83 16.78
N ASN A 45 18.95 10.00 17.35
CA ASN A 45 18.22 10.11 18.60
C ASN A 45 16.73 9.78 18.41
N PRO A 46 16.03 9.35 19.47
CA PRO A 46 14.61 8.95 19.40
C PRO A 46 13.68 10.03 18.83
N ALA A 47 13.97 11.32 19.06
CA ALA A 47 13.15 12.42 18.55
C ALA A 47 13.24 12.51 17.03
N ARG A 48 14.42 12.38 16.43
CA ARG A 48 14.60 12.35 14.97
C ARG A 48 13.90 11.14 14.34
N ILE A 49 14.04 9.98 14.96
CA ILE A 49 13.37 8.75 14.51
C ILE A 49 11.85 8.94 14.56
N GLY A 50 11.32 9.50 15.64
CA GLY A 50 9.89 9.78 15.78
C GLY A 50 9.35 10.70 14.69
N VAL A 51 10.07 11.79 14.36
CA VAL A 51 9.70 12.68 13.26
C VAL A 51 9.71 11.95 11.91
N ALA A 52 10.76 11.17 11.63
CA ALA A 52 10.84 10.41 10.38
C ALA A 52 9.70 9.40 10.25
N MET A 53 9.39 8.67 11.33
CA MET A 53 8.29 7.69 11.33
C MET A 53 6.90 8.36 11.19
N SER A 54 6.69 9.52 11.83
CA SER A 54 5.42 10.24 11.72
C SER A 54 5.19 10.86 10.34
N ALA A 55 6.23 11.12 9.58
CA ALA A 55 6.11 11.69 8.23
C ALA A 55 5.29 10.81 7.28
N MET A 56 5.42 9.48 7.38
CA MET A 56 4.58 8.54 6.62
C MET A 56 3.10 8.70 6.98
N SER A 57 2.78 8.77 8.26
CA SER A 57 1.40 8.94 8.73
C SER A 57 0.80 10.28 8.32
N VAL A 58 1.59 11.34 8.36
CA VAL A 58 1.17 12.68 7.89
C VAL A 58 0.89 12.64 6.38
N GLY A 59 1.79 12.05 5.58
CA GLY A 59 1.58 11.87 4.14
C GLY A 59 0.31 11.08 3.84
N SER A 60 0.09 9.99 4.56
CA SER A 60 -1.11 9.15 4.48
C SER A 60 -2.39 9.95 4.78
N ILE A 61 -2.45 10.66 5.91
CA ILE A 61 -3.62 11.46 6.28
C ILE A 61 -3.96 12.51 5.21
N LEU A 62 -2.95 13.17 4.66
CA LEU A 62 -3.13 14.17 3.61
C LEU A 62 -3.64 13.55 2.29
N ALA A 63 -3.26 12.30 2.01
CA ALA A 63 -3.63 11.60 0.78
C ALA A 63 -5.00 10.90 0.84
N GLN A 64 -5.50 10.54 2.02
CA GLN A 64 -6.72 9.72 2.17
C GLN A 64 -7.91 10.24 1.38
N THR A 65 -8.23 11.52 1.53
CA THR A 65 -9.38 12.13 0.84
C THR A 65 -9.15 12.25 -0.68
N PRO A 66 -8.04 12.82 -1.17
CA PRO A 66 -7.81 12.94 -2.61
C PRO A 66 -7.56 11.58 -3.30
N ALA A 67 -7.02 10.58 -2.63
CA ALA A 67 -6.76 9.26 -3.21
C ALA A 67 -8.05 8.58 -3.72
N GLY A 68 -9.13 8.65 -2.96
CA GLY A 68 -10.44 8.15 -3.39
C GLY A 68 -10.94 8.84 -4.65
N ALA A 69 -10.95 10.17 -4.65
CA ALA A 69 -11.40 10.97 -5.79
C ALA A 69 -10.55 10.72 -7.06
N VAL A 70 -9.24 10.58 -6.90
CA VAL A 70 -8.32 10.25 -8.01
C VAL A 70 -8.65 8.87 -8.59
N ILE A 71 -8.86 7.85 -7.75
CA ILE A 71 -9.19 6.50 -8.21
C ILE A 71 -10.54 6.45 -8.92
N ASP A 72 -11.53 7.21 -8.46
CA ASP A 72 -12.86 7.24 -9.09
C ASP A 72 -12.80 7.85 -10.50
N GLY A 73 -11.96 8.86 -10.72
CA GLY A 73 -11.77 9.50 -12.03
C GLY A 73 -10.92 8.71 -13.03
N ILE A 74 -10.16 7.69 -12.59
CA ILE A 74 -9.23 6.97 -13.47
C ILE A 74 -9.84 5.65 -13.97
N THR A 75 -9.79 5.46 -15.29
CA THR A 75 -10.25 4.22 -15.94
C THR A 75 -9.25 3.08 -15.81
N ARG A 76 -7.95 3.38 -15.82
CA ARG A 76 -6.85 2.39 -15.78
C ARG A 76 -6.35 2.14 -14.35
N LYS A 77 -7.21 1.68 -13.46
CA LYS A 77 -6.89 1.48 -12.03
C LYS A 77 -5.65 0.59 -11.77
N ARG A 78 -5.38 -0.39 -12.65
CA ARG A 78 -4.19 -1.25 -12.55
C ARG A 78 -2.89 -0.48 -12.67
N LEU A 79 -2.82 0.49 -13.60
CA LEU A 79 -1.63 1.31 -13.79
C LEU A 79 -1.36 2.19 -12.56
N VAL A 80 -2.41 2.67 -11.91
CA VAL A 80 -2.28 3.48 -10.68
C VAL A 80 -1.71 2.65 -9.54
N VAL A 81 -2.17 1.41 -9.38
CA VAL A 81 -1.61 0.48 -8.37
C VAL A 81 -0.12 0.21 -8.64
N VAL A 82 0.24 -0.06 -9.91
CA VAL A 82 1.65 -0.28 -10.28
C VAL A 82 2.49 0.97 -10.04
N ALA A 83 1.99 2.14 -10.43
CA ALA A 83 2.71 3.40 -10.20
C ALA A 83 2.91 3.67 -8.71
N ALA A 84 1.88 3.48 -7.89
CA ALA A 84 1.98 3.63 -6.44
C ALA A 84 2.99 2.64 -5.84
N ALA A 85 2.99 1.37 -6.27
CA ALA A 85 3.95 0.38 -5.83
C ALA A 85 5.39 0.76 -6.20
N VAL A 86 5.62 1.26 -7.42
CA VAL A 86 6.93 1.76 -7.86
C VAL A 86 7.39 2.94 -6.99
N VAL A 87 6.50 3.90 -6.70
CA VAL A 87 6.81 5.06 -5.85
C VAL A 87 7.18 4.61 -4.44
N VAL A 88 6.42 3.70 -3.82
CA VAL A 88 6.75 3.18 -2.48
C VAL A 88 8.10 2.46 -2.51
N SER A 89 8.33 1.58 -3.50
CA SER A 89 9.61 0.87 -3.63
C SER A 89 10.79 1.82 -3.84
N ALA A 90 10.63 2.84 -4.68
CA ALA A 90 11.66 3.86 -4.89
C ALA A 90 11.94 4.67 -3.61
N SER A 91 10.90 4.97 -2.82
CA SER A 91 11.05 5.62 -1.51
C SER A 91 11.83 4.75 -0.54
N CYS A 92 11.58 3.42 -0.52
CA CYS A 92 12.34 2.48 0.30
C CYS A 92 13.82 2.44 -0.11
N LEU A 93 14.10 2.37 -1.42
CA LEU A 93 15.46 2.41 -1.94
C LEU A 93 16.18 3.72 -1.60
N LEU A 94 15.49 4.85 -1.69
CA LEU A 94 16.03 6.14 -1.31
C LEU A 94 16.39 6.18 0.18
N MET A 95 15.54 5.65 1.07
CA MET A 95 15.82 5.56 2.49
C MET A 95 17.02 4.67 2.81
N ALA A 96 17.23 3.60 2.02
CA ALA A 96 18.41 2.74 2.16
C ALA A 96 19.70 3.38 1.62
N ALA A 97 19.58 4.30 0.66
CA ALA A 97 20.71 4.92 -0.04
C ALA A 97 21.17 6.26 0.58
N THR A 98 20.45 6.82 1.56
CA THR A 98 20.78 8.12 2.16
C THR A 98 20.72 8.08 3.69
N ASP A 99 21.61 8.82 4.32
CA ASP A 99 21.61 9.09 5.76
C ASP A 99 21.03 10.48 6.11
N ASN A 100 20.65 11.24 5.06
CA ASN A 100 20.14 12.60 5.22
C ASN A 100 18.73 12.59 5.84
N PHE A 101 18.58 13.30 6.97
CA PHE A 101 17.31 13.42 7.69
C PHE A 101 16.17 13.89 6.78
N TYR A 102 16.36 14.95 6.02
CA TYR A 102 15.31 15.48 5.14
C TYR A 102 14.99 14.54 3.99
N GLY A 103 15.99 13.81 3.48
CA GLY A 103 15.81 12.78 2.48
C GLY A 103 14.92 11.64 2.97
N ILE A 104 15.16 11.14 4.18
CA ILE A 104 14.37 10.06 4.79
C ILE A 104 12.97 10.54 5.14
N VAL A 105 12.81 11.73 5.73
CA VAL A 105 11.49 12.30 6.05
C VAL A 105 10.65 12.50 4.79
N SER A 106 11.23 13.05 3.72
CA SER A 106 10.52 13.23 2.45
C SER A 106 10.16 11.90 1.79
N ALA A 107 11.06 10.92 1.80
CA ALA A 107 10.79 9.58 1.27
C ALA A 107 9.64 8.90 2.04
N GLN A 108 9.62 9.00 3.36
CA GLN A 108 8.53 8.49 4.21
C GLN A 108 7.19 9.17 3.89
N ALA A 109 7.16 10.50 3.76
CA ALA A 109 5.94 11.23 3.40
C ALA A 109 5.41 10.81 2.02
N ILE A 110 6.30 10.70 1.03
CA ILE A 110 5.95 10.25 -0.34
C ILE A 110 5.45 8.79 -0.31
N ALA A 111 6.09 7.91 0.44
CA ALA A 111 5.65 6.53 0.61
C ALA A 111 4.25 6.46 1.23
N GLY A 112 3.97 7.28 2.26
CA GLY A 112 2.65 7.37 2.88
C GLY A 112 1.56 7.83 1.91
N ILE A 113 1.83 8.87 1.13
CA ILE A 113 0.92 9.37 0.09
C ILE A 113 0.62 8.27 -0.94
N ALA A 114 1.65 7.58 -1.43
CA ALA A 114 1.49 6.55 -2.44
C ALA A 114 0.78 5.30 -1.89
N ALA A 115 1.06 4.91 -0.65
CA ALA A 115 0.46 3.73 -0.02
C ALA A 115 -1.06 3.87 0.17
N ASP A 116 -1.58 5.08 0.38
CA ASP A 116 -3.01 5.33 0.53
C ASP A 116 -3.82 5.23 -0.77
N ILE A 117 -3.15 5.10 -1.90
CA ILE A 117 -3.80 4.78 -3.19
C ILE A 117 -4.30 3.32 -3.21
N PHE A 118 -3.64 2.40 -2.51
CA PHE A 118 -3.96 0.97 -2.60
C PHE A 118 -5.37 0.60 -2.10
N PRO A 119 -5.85 1.05 -0.93
CA PRO A 119 -7.17 0.65 -0.43
C PRO A 119 -8.31 1.00 -1.40
N PRO A 120 -8.48 2.25 -1.87
CA PRO A 120 -9.55 2.58 -2.80
C PRO A 120 -9.36 1.91 -4.17
N ALA A 121 -8.12 1.73 -4.65
CA ALA A 121 -7.85 1.05 -5.91
C ALA A 121 -8.22 -0.44 -5.85
N ILE A 122 -7.86 -1.14 -4.77
CA ILE A 122 -8.22 -2.55 -4.55
C ILE A 122 -9.73 -2.69 -4.41
N ALA A 123 -10.39 -1.80 -3.66
CA ALA A 123 -11.84 -1.80 -3.52
C ALA A 123 -12.54 -1.63 -4.88
N ALA A 124 -12.07 -0.69 -5.71
CA ALA A 124 -12.60 -0.46 -7.04
C ALA A 124 -12.35 -1.64 -8.01
N LEU A 125 -11.16 -2.27 -7.95
CA LEU A 125 -10.87 -3.48 -8.72
C LEU A 125 -11.74 -4.66 -8.27
N THR A 126 -11.92 -4.81 -6.96
CA THR A 126 -12.78 -5.85 -6.38
C THR A 126 -14.21 -5.68 -6.84
N LEU A 127 -14.75 -4.46 -6.74
CA LEU A 127 -16.11 -4.15 -7.18
C LEU A 127 -16.30 -4.44 -8.67
N GLY A 128 -15.33 -4.07 -9.50
CA GLY A 128 -15.37 -4.34 -10.95
C GLY A 128 -15.30 -5.82 -11.31
N LEU A 129 -14.73 -6.67 -10.43
CA LEU A 129 -14.62 -8.11 -10.66
C LEU A 129 -15.85 -8.87 -10.16
N VAL A 130 -16.34 -8.61 -8.94
CA VAL A 130 -17.35 -9.44 -8.29
C VAL A 130 -18.73 -8.80 -8.18
N GLY A 131 -18.83 -7.51 -8.51
CA GLY A 131 -20.07 -6.75 -8.36
C GLY A 131 -20.46 -6.50 -6.90
N ARG A 132 -21.56 -5.76 -6.69
CA ARG A 132 -22.01 -5.34 -5.36
C ARG A 132 -22.46 -6.51 -4.48
N GLN A 133 -23.07 -7.53 -5.07
CA GLN A 133 -23.65 -8.64 -4.32
C GLN A 133 -22.61 -9.50 -3.59
N HIS A 134 -21.42 -9.68 -4.17
CA HIS A 134 -20.35 -10.51 -3.61
C HIS A 134 -19.23 -9.68 -2.98
N MET A 135 -19.39 -8.37 -2.90
CA MET A 135 -18.35 -7.43 -2.46
C MET A 135 -17.89 -7.71 -1.01
N SER A 136 -18.83 -7.89 -0.08
CA SER A 136 -18.52 -8.09 1.35
C SER A 136 -17.71 -9.36 1.60
N LEU A 137 -18.14 -10.47 0.99
CA LEU A 137 -17.40 -11.74 1.10
C LEU A 137 -15.99 -11.64 0.49
N ARG A 138 -15.89 -10.94 -0.64
CA ARG A 138 -14.62 -10.76 -1.33
C ARG A 138 -13.66 -9.86 -0.55
N ILE A 139 -14.15 -8.79 0.06
CA ILE A 139 -13.34 -7.92 0.94
C ILE A 139 -12.78 -8.74 2.10
N GLY A 140 -13.59 -9.55 2.78
CA GLY A 140 -13.10 -10.43 3.85
C GLY A 140 -11.95 -11.34 3.40
N ARG A 141 -12.05 -11.90 2.18
CA ARG A 141 -10.97 -12.71 1.60
C ARG A 141 -9.73 -11.87 1.26
N ASN A 142 -9.89 -10.67 0.71
CA ASN A 142 -8.79 -9.77 0.44
C ASN A 142 -8.02 -9.42 1.72
N GLU A 143 -8.74 -9.13 2.82
CA GLU A 143 -8.13 -8.86 4.13
C GLU A 143 -7.41 -10.09 4.71
N ALA A 144 -7.94 -11.29 4.54
CA ALA A 144 -7.27 -12.51 4.96
C ALA A 144 -5.91 -12.69 4.25
N PHE A 145 -5.85 -12.45 2.93
CA PHE A 145 -4.59 -12.48 2.18
C PHE A 145 -3.65 -11.33 2.56
N ASN A 146 -4.17 -10.14 2.84
CA ASN A 146 -3.40 -9.02 3.34
C ASN A 146 -2.75 -9.34 4.69
N HIS A 147 -3.51 -9.87 5.65
CA HIS A 147 -2.95 -10.30 6.94
C HIS A 147 -1.95 -11.44 6.81
N ALA A 148 -2.19 -12.41 5.92
CA ALA A 148 -1.24 -13.47 5.64
C ALA A 148 0.08 -12.93 5.06
N GLY A 149 0.03 -11.92 4.19
CA GLY A 149 1.20 -11.21 3.68
C GLY A 149 1.98 -10.52 4.79
N ASN A 150 1.30 -9.80 5.68
CA ASN A 150 1.95 -9.14 6.82
C ASN A 150 2.63 -10.15 7.76
N VAL A 151 1.99 -11.30 8.03
CA VAL A 151 2.61 -12.36 8.86
C VAL A 151 3.82 -12.96 8.15
N ALA A 152 3.73 -13.23 6.85
CA ALA A 152 4.86 -13.75 6.08
C ALA A 152 6.06 -12.79 6.09
N ALA A 153 5.81 -11.48 5.89
CA ALA A 153 6.85 -10.46 5.95
C ALA A 153 7.51 -10.33 7.35
N ALA A 154 6.73 -10.54 8.42
CA ALA A 154 7.26 -10.47 9.79
C ALA A 154 8.11 -11.70 10.19
N LEU A 155 8.02 -12.81 9.44
CA LEU A 155 8.76 -14.04 9.69
C LEU A 155 10.05 -14.16 8.89
N LEU A 156 10.29 -13.26 7.92
CA LEU A 156 11.50 -13.20 7.09
C LEU A 156 12.54 -12.23 7.65
#